data_982b3a7fe22bd8608705d6335ad1f2dc
#
_entry.id   982b3a7fe22bd8608705d6335ad1f2dc
#
_cell.length_a   1.000
_cell.length_b   1.000
_cell.length_c   1.000
_cell.angle_alpha   90.00
_cell.angle_beta   90.00
_cell.angle_gamma   90.00
#
_symmetry.space_group_name_H-M   'P 1'
#
loop_
_entity.id
_entity.type
_entity.pdbx_description
1 polymer ?
#
loop_
_entity_poly.entity_id
_entity_poly.type
_entity_poly.pdbx_seq_one_letter_code
_entity_poly.pdbx_strand_id
1 'polypeptide(L)'
;MAEQKKMVTDVFVEGVRKGWNIAVNSMLPNVLMAFVLIYILNLTGILTLLGKVFAPLMTIFGLPGEAMMVLLASWLSMGGGVGVASSLFAAGTLSLNDIAILAPAMYLMGSQIQYIGRLLGVVGVESRHYVVMILISIINAFLSMAVMALFV
;
A
#
# COMPACT_ATOMS: atom_id res chain seq x y z
N MET A 1 9.94 38.22 -23.09
CA MET A 1 10.12 38.21 -21.62
C MET A 1 11.22 37.20 -21.31
N ALA A 2 12.37 37.64 -20.77
CA ALA A 2 13.47 36.75 -20.44
C ALA A 2 13.05 35.85 -19.27
N GLU A 3 13.05 34.56 -19.47
CA GLU A 3 12.82 33.54 -18.44
C GLU A 3 13.98 33.65 -17.42
N GLN A 4 13.72 34.20 -16.25
CA GLN A 4 14.70 34.29 -15.18
C GLN A 4 15.08 32.86 -14.78
N LYS A 5 16.31 32.48 -15.10
CA LYS A 5 16.90 31.19 -14.73
C LYS A 5 16.94 31.11 -13.20
N LYS A 6 16.00 30.32 -12.59
CA LYS A 6 15.95 30.10 -11.14
C LYS A 6 17.29 29.53 -10.69
N MET A 7 17.80 29.98 -9.54
CA MET A 7 18.99 29.39 -8.94
C MET A 7 18.70 27.95 -8.50
N VAL A 8 19.71 27.09 -8.53
CA VAL A 8 19.57 25.66 -8.14
C VAL A 8 19.04 25.54 -6.70
N THR A 9 19.48 26.43 -5.82
CA THR A 9 19.00 26.53 -4.44
C THR A 9 17.51 26.81 -4.35
N ASP A 10 16.98 27.70 -5.20
CA ASP A 10 15.55 28.04 -5.20
C ASP A 10 14.69 26.85 -5.69
N VAL A 11 15.18 26.14 -6.71
CA VAL A 11 14.53 24.93 -7.22
C VAL A 11 14.51 23.83 -6.15
N PHE A 12 15.61 23.67 -5.40
CA PHE A 12 15.69 22.72 -4.30
C PHE A 12 14.69 23.07 -3.18
N VAL A 13 14.67 24.32 -2.73
CA VAL A 13 13.74 24.78 -1.68
C VAL A 13 12.28 24.63 -2.11
N GLU A 14 11.97 24.94 -3.37
CA GLU A 14 10.62 24.74 -3.92
C GLU A 14 10.25 23.25 -3.90
N GLY A 15 11.17 22.36 -4.27
CA GLY A 15 10.99 20.90 -4.19
C GLY A 15 10.71 20.41 -2.78
N VAL A 16 11.48 20.88 -1.80
CA VAL A 16 11.28 20.57 -0.36
C VAL A 16 9.91 21.02 0.12
N ARG A 17 9.47 22.22 -0.22
CA ARG A 17 8.12 22.73 0.15
C ARG A 17 7.01 21.89 -0.47
N LYS A 18 7.14 21.50 -1.73
CA LYS A 18 6.16 20.60 -2.39
C LYS A 18 6.11 19.24 -1.72
N GLY A 19 7.27 18.64 -1.44
CA GLY A 19 7.36 17.37 -0.73
C GLY A 19 6.73 17.41 0.66
N TRP A 20 7.01 18.47 1.42
CA TRP A 20 6.40 18.70 2.74
C TRP A 20 4.88 18.78 2.68
N ASN A 21 4.35 19.56 1.73
CA ASN A 21 2.91 19.69 1.56
C ASN A 21 2.24 18.33 1.21
N ILE A 22 2.86 17.52 0.37
CA ILE A 22 2.37 16.17 0.06
C ILE A 22 2.41 15.27 1.29
N ALA A 23 3.51 15.30 2.04
CA ALA A 23 3.66 14.50 3.25
C ALA A 23 2.59 14.83 4.30
N VAL A 24 2.40 16.11 4.61
CA VAL A 24 1.48 16.56 5.67
C VAL A 24 0.03 16.51 5.24
N ASN A 25 -0.29 16.92 4.01
CA ASN A 25 -1.69 17.06 3.59
C ASN A 25 -2.27 15.82 2.90
N SER A 26 -1.42 14.88 2.48
CA SER A 26 -1.88 13.65 1.81
C SER A 26 -1.42 12.39 2.53
N MET A 27 -0.12 12.22 2.79
CA MET A 27 0.37 10.96 3.34
C MET A 27 -0.01 10.78 4.81
N LEU A 28 0.25 11.79 5.65
CA LEU A 28 -0.01 11.72 7.09
C LEU A 28 -1.48 11.43 7.43
N PRO A 29 -2.48 12.12 6.87
CA PRO A 29 -3.89 11.81 7.12
C PRO A 29 -4.27 10.37 6.74
N ASN A 30 -3.76 9.86 5.61
CA ASN A 30 -4.02 8.49 5.18
C ASN A 30 -3.43 7.44 6.13
N VAL A 31 -2.22 7.68 6.64
CA VAL A 31 -1.58 6.80 7.63
C VAL A 31 -2.35 6.83 8.95
N LEU A 32 -2.71 8.01 9.45
CA LEU A 32 -3.51 8.14 10.68
C LEU A 32 -4.87 7.44 10.53
N MET A 33 -5.54 7.61 9.39
CA MET A 33 -6.80 6.92 9.10
C MET A 33 -6.61 5.40 9.15
N ALA A 34 -5.51 4.87 8.58
CA ALA A 34 -5.22 3.44 8.62
C ALA A 34 -5.04 2.94 10.07
N PHE A 35 -4.31 3.65 10.91
CA PHE A 35 -4.15 3.30 12.33
C PHE A 35 -5.49 3.28 13.07
N VAL A 36 -6.34 4.28 12.87
CA VAL A 36 -7.68 4.34 13.49
C VAL A 36 -8.54 3.18 13.02
N LEU A 37 -8.55 2.87 11.73
CA LEU A 37 -9.31 1.73 11.19
C LEU A 37 -8.84 0.41 11.78
N ILE A 38 -7.53 0.16 11.84
CA ILE A 38 -6.99 -1.06 12.45
C ILE A 38 -7.34 -1.15 13.93
N TYR A 39 -7.27 -0.04 14.65
CA TYR A 39 -7.67 -0.01 16.05
C TYR A 39 -9.15 -0.39 16.23
N ILE A 40 -10.04 0.17 15.41
CA ILE A 40 -11.47 -0.18 15.41
C ILE A 40 -11.68 -1.66 15.07
N LEU A 41 -11.02 -2.16 14.03
CA LEU A 41 -11.12 -3.56 13.61
C LEU A 41 -10.61 -4.53 14.69
N ASN A 42 -9.59 -4.12 15.44
CA ASN A 42 -9.06 -4.90 16.56
C ASN A 42 -10.06 -4.92 17.74
N LEU A 43 -10.59 -3.75 18.13
CA LEU A 43 -11.58 -3.64 19.22
C LEU A 43 -12.87 -4.42 18.92
N THR A 44 -13.31 -4.43 17.66
CA THR A 44 -14.54 -5.13 17.23
C THR A 44 -14.33 -6.64 17.01
N GLY A 45 -13.10 -7.14 17.07
CA GLY A 45 -12.76 -8.53 16.76
C GLY A 45 -12.84 -8.89 15.26
N ILE A 46 -13.17 -7.94 14.40
CA ILE A 46 -13.23 -8.15 12.95
C ILE A 46 -11.85 -8.52 12.39
N LEU A 47 -10.78 -7.95 12.94
CA LEU A 47 -9.41 -8.28 12.54
C LEU A 47 -9.12 -9.78 12.71
N THR A 48 -9.50 -10.36 13.84
CA THR A 48 -9.34 -11.80 14.11
C THR A 48 -10.20 -12.66 13.18
N LEU A 49 -11.41 -12.21 12.87
CA LEU A 49 -12.29 -12.90 11.93
C LEU A 49 -11.68 -12.92 10.51
N LEU A 50 -11.24 -11.77 10.02
CA LEU A 50 -10.58 -11.65 8.72
C LEU A 50 -9.28 -12.48 8.67
N GLY A 51 -8.48 -12.47 9.73
CA GLY A 51 -7.30 -13.31 9.86
C GLY A 51 -7.62 -14.79 9.66
N LYS A 52 -8.68 -15.30 10.33
CA LYS A 52 -9.13 -16.70 10.18
C LYS A 52 -9.62 -17.02 8.76
N VAL A 53 -10.40 -16.13 8.15
CA VAL A 53 -10.95 -16.32 6.79
C VAL A 53 -9.84 -16.38 5.74
N PHE A 54 -8.83 -15.51 5.87
CA PHE A 54 -7.74 -15.41 4.89
C PHE A 54 -6.50 -16.25 5.25
N ALA A 55 -6.48 -16.88 6.43
CA ALA A 55 -5.38 -17.74 6.86
C ALA A 55 -4.98 -18.78 5.79
N PRO A 56 -5.90 -19.54 5.15
CA PRO A 56 -5.50 -20.56 4.17
C PRO A 56 -4.81 -19.97 2.93
N LEU A 57 -5.13 -18.73 2.57
CA LEU A 57 -4.46 -18.04 1.46
C LEU A 57 -3.07 -17.53 1.88
N MET A 58 -2.96 -16.95 3.07
CA MET A 58 -1.70 -16.37 3.56
C MET A 58 -0.68 -17.44 3.97
N THR A 59 -1.12 -18.59 4.45
CA THR A 59 -0.22 -19.70 4.82
C THR A 59 0.56 -20.26 3.62
N ILE A 60 0.08 -20.10 2.39
CA ILE A 60 0.83 -20.48 1.17
C ILE A 60 2.17 -19.71 1.10
N PHE A 61 2.20 -18.50 1.65
CA PHE A 61 3.38 -17.62 1.68
C PHE A 61 4.09 -17.64 3.05
N GLY A 62 3.67 -18.51 3.97
CA GLY A 62 4.20 -18.55 5.33
C GLY A 62 3.76 -17.36 6.21
N LEU A 63 2.72 -16.63 5.82
CA LEU A 63 2.25 -15.42 6.49
C LEU A 63 1.05 -15.72 7.41
N PRO A 64 0.89 -14.96 8.53
CA PRO A 64 -0.33 -14.99 9.31
C PRO A 64 -1.51 -14.42 8.50
N GLY A 65 -2.74 -14.88 8.80
CA GLY A 65 -3.94 -14.46 8.07
C GLY A 65 -4.19 -12.94 8.10
N GLU A 66 -3.79 -12.28 9.17
CA GLU A 66 -3.87 -10.83 9.37
C GLU A 66 -3.06 -10.05 8.34
N ALA A 67 -2.04 -10.66 7.73
CA ALA A 67 -1.25 -10.07 6.65
C ALA A 67 -2.10 -9.65 5.45
N MET A 68 -3.25 -10.31 5.22
CA MET A 68 -4.20 -9.91 4.19
C MET A 68 -4.72 -8.48 4.37
N MET A 69 -4.80 -7.99 5.60
CA MET A 69 -5.21 -6.62 5.90
C MET A 69 -4.26 -5.58 5.31
N VAL A 70 -2.95 -5.91 5.31
CA VAL A 70 -1.92 -5.07 4.69
C VAL A 70 -2.15 -4.97 3.18
N LEU A 71 -2.45 -6.08 2.53
CA LEU A 71 -2.72 -6.12 1.10
C LEU A 71 -4.01 -5.37 0.73
N LEU A 72 -5.10 -5.58 1.47
CA LEU A 72 -6.36 -4.87 1.26
C LEU A 72 -6.21 -3.36 1.47
N ALA A 73 -5.52 -2.95 2.54
CA ALA A 73 -5.25 -1.54 2.80
C ALA A 73 -4.35 -0.94 1.71
N SER A 74 -3.33 -1.68 1.25
CA SER A 74 -2.45 -1.25 0.16
C SER A 74 -3.23 -1.05 -1.14
N TRP A 75 -4.18 -1.91 -1.43
CA TRP A 75 -5.02 -1.81 -2.62
C TRP A 75 -5.83 -0.52 -2.66
N LEU A 76 -6.33 -0.09 -1.50
CA LEU A 76 -7.00 1.21 -1.33
C LEU A 76 -5.99 2.38 -1.37
N SER A 77 -4.89 2.25 -0.63
CA SER A 77 -3.86 3.28 -0.50
C SER A 77 -2.54 2.66 -0.05
N MET A 78 -1.46 2.91 -0.77
CA MET A 78 -0.12 2.44 -0.38
C MET A 78 0.28 2.94 1.02
N GLY A 79 0.04 4.22 1.33
CA GLY A 79 0.29 4.78 2.66
C GLY A 79 -0.55 4.11 3.75
N GLY A 80 -1.80 3.75 3.43
CA GLY A 80 -2.66 2.94 4.30
C GLY A 80 -2.07 1.56 4.56
N GLY A 81 -1.60 0.88 3.51
CA GLY A 81 -0.94 -0.42 3.65
C GLY A 81 0.28 -0.39 4.55
N VAL A 82 1.16 0.61 4.37
CA VAL A 82 2.32 0.82 5.24
C VAL A 82 1.89 1.07 6.69
N GLY A 83 0.85 1.88 6.90
CA GLY A 83 0.30 2.14 8.24
C GLY A 83 -0.22 0.87 8.91
N VAL A 84 -0.97 0.03 8.18
CA VAL A 84 -1.45 -1.26 8.67
C VAL A 84 -0.30 -2.20 8.99
N ALA A 85 0.69 -2.35 8.09
CA ALA A 85 1.87 -3.17 8.32
C ALA A 85 2.63 -2.73 9.59
N SER A 86 2.85 -1.43 9.75
CA SER A 86 3.50 -0.87 10.94
C SER A 86 2.70 -1.12 12.22
N SER A 87 1.38 -1.01 12.15
CA SER A 87 0.50 -1.28 13.31
C SER A 87 0.52 -2.75 13.72
N LEU A 88 0.43 -3.67 12.76
CA LEU A 88 0.48 -5.11 13.02
C LEU A 88 1.87 -5.56 13.51
N PHE A 89 2.93 -4.93 13.01
CA PHE A 89 4.29 -5.14 13.50
C PHE A 89 4.44 -4.67 14.96
N ALA A 90 3.98 -3.46 15.27
CA ALA A 90 4.00 -2.92 16.62
C ALA A 90 3.17 -3.75 17.61
N ALA A 91 2.10 -4.39 17.15
CA ALA A 91 1.28 -5.32 17.92
C ALA A 91 1.91 -6.73 18.05
N GLY A 92 3.07 -6.98 17.41
CA GLY A 92 3.72 -8.31 17.42
C GLY A 92 3.01 -9.37 16.57
N THR A 93 2.04 -8.97 15.75
CA THR A 93 1.29 -9.89 14.85
C THR A 93 2.10 -10.23 13.61
N LEU A 94 2.88 -9.27 13.08
CA LEU A 94 3.80 -9.47 11.96
C LEU A 94 5.24 -9.36 12.43
N SER A 95 6.10 -10.21 11.89
CA SER A 95 7.56 -10.14 12.03
C SER A 95 8.19 -9.29 10.94
N LEU A 96 9.50 -9.01 11.04
CA LEU A 96 10.26 -8.33 9.97
C LEU A 96 10.29 -9.18 8.69
N ASN A 97 10.35 -10.50 8.82
CA ASN A 97 10.31 -11.42 7.69
C ASN A 97 8.98 -11.32 6.95
N ASP A 98 7.86 -11.28 7.68
CA ASP A 98 6.53 -11.11 7.08
C ASP A 98 6.42 -9.80 6.31
N ILE A 99 6.97 -8.72 6.87
CA ILE A 99 7.01 -7.42 6.19
C ILE A 99 7.88 -7.47 4.93
N ALA A 100 9.02 -8.16 4.97
CA ALA A 100 9.87 -8.32 3.81
C ALA A 100 9.15 -9.07 2.67
N ILE A 101 8.36 -10.10 2.99
CA ILE A 101 7.54 -10.83 2.01
C ILE A 101 6.42 -9.93 1.45
N LEU A 102 5.79 -9.12 2.30
CA LEU A 102 4.68 -8.25 1.90
C LEU A 102 5.12 -7.00 1.12
N ALA A 103 6.32 -6.48 1.36
CA ALA A 103 6.77 -5.21 0.83
C ALA A 103 6.66 -5.08 -0.71
N PRO A 104 7.13 -6.03 -1.53
CA PRO A 104 6.99 -5.92 -2.98
C PRO A 104 5.52 -6.01 -3.44
N ALA A 105 4.69 -6.81 -2.76
CA ALA A 105 3.27 -6.88 -3.07
C ALA A 105 2.54 -5.57 -2.73
N MET A 106 2.86 -4.95 -1.59
CA MET A 106 2.33 -3.62 -1.22
C MET A 106 2.65 -2.59 -2.30
N TYR A 107 3.86 -2.62 -2.87
CA TYR A 107 4.26 -1.73 -3.94
C TYR A 107 3.51 -2.01 -5.25
N LEU A 108 3.44 -3.27 -5.68
CA LEU A 108 2.87 -3.67 -6.97
C LEU A 108 1.35 -3.48 -7.03
N MET A 109 0.63 -3.63 -5.93
CA MET A 109 -0.82 -3.44 -5.88
C MET A 109 -1.25 -2.16 -5.15
N GLY A 110 -0.27 -1.32 -4.77
CA GLY A 110 -0.54 -0.11 -4.00
C GLY A 110 -1.40 0.91 -4.75
N SER A 111 -2.47 1.38 -4.09
CA SER A 111 -3.37 2.43 -4.59
C SER A 111 -4.09 2.10 -5.90
N GLN A 112 -4.26 0.84 -6.24
CA GLN A 112 -4.86 0.43 -7.53
C GLN A 112 -6.24 0.99 -7.77
N ILE A 113 -7.09 1.04 -6.75
CA ILE A 113 -8.44 1.61 -6.86
C ILE A 113 -8.35 3.10 -7.26
N GLN A 114 -7.37 3.82 -6.72
CA GLN A 114 -7.16 5.22 -7.07
C GLN A 114 -6.62 5.37 -8.51
N TYR A 115 -5.79 4.44 -8.97
CA TYR A 115 -5.23 4.48 -10.33
C TYR A 115 -6.26 4.27 -11.43
N ILE A 116 -7.39 3.61 -11.17
CA ILE A 116 -8.47 3.48 -12.13
C ILE A 116 -8.95 4.85 -12.60
N GLY A 117 -9.21 5.77 -11.68
CA GLY A 117 -9.63 7.13 -12.04
C GLY A 117 -8.47 8.06 -12.42
N ARG A 118 -7.39 8.02 -11.64
CA ARG A 118 -6.28 8.99 -11.76
C ARG A 118 -5.32 8.72 -12.90
N LEU A 119 -5.14 7.44 -13.27
CA LEU A 119 -4.20 7.05 -14.32
C LEU A 119 -4.95 6.54 -15.54
N LEU A 120 -5.67 5.44 -15.44
CA LEU A 120 -6.30 4.78 -16.57
C LEU A 120 -7.35 5.67 -17.25
N GLY A 121 -8.14 6.40 -16.46
CA GLY A 121 -9.12 7.36 -16.98
C GLY A 121 -8.48 8.56 -17.65
N VAL A 122 -7.36 9.07 -17.14
CA VAL A 122 -6.64 10.23 -17.71
C VAL A 122 -5.90 9.87 -19.00
N VAL A 123 -5.28 8.68 -19.04
CA VAL A 123 -4.56 8.19 -20.23
C VAL A 123 -5.53 7.74 -21.35
N GLY A 124 -6.83 7.58 -21.02
CA GLY A 124 -7.85 7.20 -22.00
C GLY A 124 -7.87 5.70 -22.32
N VAL A 125 -7.46 4.86 -21.36
CA VAL A 125 -7.60 3.40 -21.50
C VAL A 125 -9.07 3.03 -21.49
N GLU A 126 -9.48 2.19 -22.45
CA GLU A 126 -10.87 1.70 -22.48
C GLU A 126 -11.20 0.88 -21.24
N SER A 127 -12.34 1.14 -20.61
CA SER A 127 -12.77 0.51 -19.35
C SER A 127 -12.81 -1.02 -19.39
N ARG A 128 -13.01 -1.62 -20.58
CA ARG A 128 -12.96 -3.08 -20.77
C ARG A 128 -11.62 -3.71 -20.36
N HIS A 129 -10.53 -2.95 -20.41
CA HIS A 129 -9.19 -3.43 -20.05
C HIS A 129 -8.85 -3.24 -18.57
N TYR A 130 -9.64 -2.49 -17.80
CA TYR A 130 -9.36 -2.21 -16.39
C TYR A 130 -9.27 -3.47 -15.55
N VAL A 131 -10.21 -4.41 -15.72
CA VAL A 131 -10.22 -5.67 -14.98
C VAL A 131 -8.97 -6.48 -15.25
N VAL A 132 -8.55 -6.58 -16.51
CA VAL A 132 -7.35 -7.32 -16.92
C VAL A 132 -6.09 -6.69 -16.30
N MET A 133 -5.97 -5.37 -16.32
CA MET A 133 -4.82 -4.65 -15.74
C MET A 133 -4.75 -4.83 -14.21
N ILE A 134 -5.90 -4.80 -13.53
CA ILE A 134 -5.98 -5.06 -12.08
C ILE A 134 -5.56 -6.51 -11.78
N LEU A 135 -6.08 -7.48 -12.54
CA LEU A 135 -5.73 -8.89 -12.35
C LEU A 135 -4.23 -9.14 -12.57
N ILE A 136 -3.64 -8.55 -13.60
CA ILE A 136 -2.18 -8.66 -13.85
C ILE A 136 -1.40 -8.16 -12.63
N SER A 137 -1.78 -7.03 -12.06
CA SER A 137 -1.09 -6.46 -10.91
C SER A 137 -1.27 -7.33 -9.65
N ILE A 138 -2.46 -7.86 -9.40
CA ILE A 138 -2.71 -8.78 -8.28
C ILE A 138 -1.87 -10.06 -8.45
N ILE A 139 -1.85 -10.66 -9.64
CA ILE A 139 -1.03 -11.85 -9.94
C ILE A 139 0.45 -11.54 -9.71
N ASN A 140 0.95 -10.41 -10.19
CA ASN A 140 2.34 -10.00 -9.97
C ASN A 140 2.64 -9.79 -8.48
N ALA A 141 1.71 -9.23 -7.70
CA ALA A 141 1.87 -9.07 -6.26
C ALA A 141 2.02 -10.45 -5.56
N PHE A 142 1.15 -11.40 -5.86
CA PHE A 142 1.23 -12.75 -5.29
C PHE A 142 2.50 -13.50 -5.76
N LEU A 143 2.90 -13.37 -7.02
CA LEU A 143 4.16 -13.93 -7.51
C LEU A 143 5.37 -13.33 -6.79
N SER A 144 5.36 -12.03 -6.56
CA SER A 144 6.45 -11.37 -5.83
C SER A 144 6.56 -11.83 -4.39
N MET A 145 5.41 -12.07 -3.71
CA MET A 145 5.39 -12.66 -2.37
C MET A 145 5.96 -14.09 -2.39
N ALA A 146 5.57 -14.90 -3.38
CA ALA A 146 6.09 -16.26 -3.52
C ALA A 146 7.62 -16.27 -3.73
N VAL A 147 8.13 -15.35 -4.54
CA VAL A 147 9.58 -15.18 -4.75
C VAL A 147 10.26 -14.75 -3.45
N MET A 148 9.73 -13.73 -2.76
CA MET A 148 10.32 -13.27 -1.51
C MET A 148 10.30 -14.32 -0.41
N ALA A 149 9.25 -15.12 -0.32
CA ALA A 149 9.16 -16.23 0.65
C ALA A 149 10.25 -17.31 0.46
N LEU A 150 10.92 -17.36 -0.71
CA LEU A 150 12.05 -18.26 -0.94
C LEU A 150 13.39 -17.70 -0.41
N PHE A 151 13.47 -16.39 -0.18
CA PHE A 151 14.71 -15.70 0.23
C PHE A 151 14.71 -15.32 1.72
N VAL A 152 13.59 -15.35 2.37
CA VAL A 152 13.37 -14.95 3.77
C VAL A 152 13.03 -16.16 4.63
#